data_f3eeb8f8a1fa787ed9f5529588ee6c21
#
_entry.id   f3eeb8f8a1fa787ed9f5529588ee6c21
#
_cell.length_a   1.000
_cell.length_b   1.000
_cell.length_c   1.000
_cell.angle_alpha   90.00
_cell.angle_beta   90.00
_cell.angle_gamma   90.00
#
_symmetry.space_group_name_H-M   'P 1'
#
loop_
_entity.id
_entity.type
_entity.pdbx_description
1 polymer ?
#
loop_
_entity_poly.entity_id
_entity_poly.type
_entity_poly.pdbx_seq_one_letter_code
_entity_poly.pdbx_strand_id
1 'polypeptide(L)' 'MVNYEIEGMTCTHCKKTVEKIFAESGKQAVADVDAEMVSVNETLTEEELDQLKHRLSEDGYTLGNVK' A
#
# COMPACT_ATOMS: atom_id res chain seq x y z
N MET A 1 -3.06 13.91 1.04
CA MET A 1 -2.83 12.46 0.95
C MET A 1 -1.55 12.09 1.69
N VAL A 2 -1.53 10.92 2.26
CA VAL A 2 -0.38 10.44 3.02
C VAL A 2 0.35 9.40 2.18
N ASN A 3 1.67 9.54 2.04
CA ASN A 3 2.48 8.62 1.26
C ASN A 3 3.15 7.59 2.17
N TYR A 4 3.04 6.33 1.81
CA TYR A 4 3.70 5.23 2.52
C TYR A 4 4.70 4.56 1.59
N GLU A 5 5.81 4.12 2.15
CA GLU A 5 6.79 3.35 1.38
C GLU A 5 6.25 1.95 1.15
N ILE A 6 6.48 1.41 -0.03
CA ILE A 6 6.13 0.03 -0.35
C ILE A 6 7.19 -0.58 -1.26
N GLU A 7 7.57 -1.81 -0.98
CA GLU A 7 8.54 -2.55 -1.77
C GLU A 7 7.90 -3.78 -2.38
N GLY A 8 8.46 -4.25 -3.46
CA GLY A 8 7.99 -5.45 -4.14
C GLY A 8 7.13 -5.17 -5.36
N MET A 9 6.75 -3.92 -5.60
CA MET A 9 6.03 -3.56 -6.81
C MET A 9 7.01 -3.46 -7.97
N THR A 10 6.84 -4.31 -8.98
CA THR A 10 7.74 -4.34 -10.12
C THR A 10 7.06 -4.01 -11.45
N CYS A 11 5.73 -3.92 -11.47
CA CYS A 11 4.99 -3.65 -12.70
C CYS A 11 3.60 -3.08 -12.38
N THR A 12 2.89 -2.66 -13.44
CA THR A 12 1.54 -2.10 -13.32
C THR A 12 0.55 -3.07 -12.68
N HIS A 13 0.74 -4.36 -12.91
CA HIS A 13 -0.13 -5.37 -12.32
C HIS A 13 -0.01 -5.37 -10.79
N CYS A 14 1.20 -5.25 -10.29
CA CYS A 14 1.44 -5.16 -8.85
C CYS A 14 0.78 -3.91 -8.26
N LYS A 15 0.86 -2.80 -8.97
CA LYS A 15 0.20 -1.56 -8.59
C LYS A 15 -1.30 -1.78 -8.38
N LYS A 16 -1.96 -2.44 -9.31
CA LYS A 16 -3.39 -2.70 -9.22
C LYS A 16 -3.73 -3.60 -8.04
N THR A 17 -2.89 -4.61 -7.78
CA THR A 17 -3.07 -5.52 -6.65
C THR A 17 -2.99 -4.75 -5.33
N VAL A 18 -2.01 -3.88 -5.19
CA VAL A 18 -1.84 -3.06 -3.98
C VAL A 18 -3.04 -2.15 -3.79
N GLU A 19 -3.46 -1.45 -4.84
CA GLU A 19 -4.62 -0.57 -4.77
C GLU A 19 -5.89 -1.33 -4.39
N LYS A 20 -6.06 -2.53 -4.90
CA LYS A 20 -7.20 -3.37 -4.57
C LYS A 20 -7.20 -3.76 -3.09
N ILE A 21 -6.05 -4.14 -2.56
CA ILE A 21 -5.94 -4.51 -1.15
C ILE A 21 -6.34 -3.33 -0.25
N PHE A 22 -5.89 -2.12 -0.57
CA PHE A 22 -6.30 -0.94 0.16
C PHE A 22 -7.80 -0.67 0.04
N ALA A 23 -8.35 -0.84 -1.16
CA ALA A 23 -9.79 -0.64 -1.38
C ALA A 23 -10.62 -1.63 -0.56
N GLU A 24 -10.18 -2.86 -0.44
CA GLU A 24 -10.86 -3.87 0.37
C GLU A 24 -10.88 -3.50 1.86
N SER A 25 -9.92 -2.70 2.29
CA SER A 25 -9.87 -2.19 3.65
C SER A 25 -10.63 -0.87 3.83
N GLY A 26 -11.34 -0.43 2.79
CA GLY A 26 -12.12 0.80 2.83
C GLY A 26 -11.30 2.06 2.61
N LYS A 27 -10.09 1.94 2.08
CA LYS A 27 -9.20 3.07 1.83
C LYS A 27 -9.06 3.32 0.34
N GLN A 28 -8.93 4.59 -0.04
CA GLN A 28 -8.61 4.95 -1.42
C GLN A 28 -7.11 5.20 -1.50
N ALA A 29 -6.45 4.47 -2.37
CA ALA A 29 -5.01 4.55 -2.50
C ALA A 29 -4.60 4.54 -3.96
N VAL A 30 -3.51 5.24 -4.24
CA VAL A 30 -2.90 5.25 -5.57
C VAL A 30 -1.45 4.81 -5.38
N ALA A 31 -1.08 3.72 -6.03
CA ALA A 31 0.28 3.21 -5.95
C ALA A 31 1.13 3.80 -7.06
N ASP A 32 2.39 4.06 -6.77
CA ASP A 32 3.37 4.55 -7.74
C ASP A 32 4.54 3.57 -7.78
N VAL A 33 4.65 2.85 -8.88
CA VAL A 33 5.69 1.83 -9.06
C VAL A 33 7.07 2.47 -9.14
N ASP A 34 7.19 3.57 -9.87
CA ASP A 34 8.48 4.23 -10.07
C ASP A 34 9.03 4.81 -8.78
N ALA A 35 8.16 5.40 -7.96
CA ALA A 35 8.55 6.00 -6.69
C ALA A 35 8.55 5.00 -5.53
N GLU A 36 8.07 3.78 -5.77
CA GLU A 36 7.95 2.74 -4.75
C GLU A 36 7.19 3.23 -3.52
N MET A 37 6.05 3.86 -3.76
CA MET A 37 5.21 4.36 -2.68
C MET A 37 3.73 4.26 -3.03
N VAL A 38 2.90 4.34 -2.00
CA VAL A 38 1.45 4.35 -2.16
C VAL A 38 0.90 5.56 -1.44
N SER A 39 0.07 6.33 -2.13
CA SER A 39 -0.60 7.50 -1.57
C SER A 39 -1.99 7.13 -1.11
N VAL A 40 -2.30 7.36 0.15
CA VAL A 40 -3.59 7.01 0.75
C VAL A 40 -4.34 8.30 1.10
N ASN A 41 -5.66 8.27 0.96
CA ASN A 41 -6.49 9.45 1.19
C ASN A 41 -6.51 9.93 2.65
N GLU A 42 -6.08 9.10 3.59
CA GLU A 42 -6.02 9.46 5.00
C GLU A 42 -4.89 8.71 5.71
N THR A 43 -4.52 9.20 6.89
CA THR A 43 -3.52 8.54 7.71
C THR A 43 -4.09 7.24 8.27
N LEU A 44 -3.34 6.16 8.14
CA LEU A 44 -3.74 4.86 8.67
C LEU A 44 -3.46 4.80 10.16
N THR A 45 -4.37 4.16 10.92
CA THR A 45 -4.11 3.86 12.32
C THR A 45 -3.09 2.72 12.39
N GLU A 46 -2.51 2.51 13.58
CA GLU A 46 -1.55 1.41 13.75
C GLU A 46 -2.18 0.06 13.40
N GLU A 47 -3.43 -0.15 13.82
CA GLU A 47 -4.12 -1.39 13.52
C GLU A 47 -4.35 -1.58 12.03
N GLU A 48 -4.78 -0.52 11.36
CA GLU A 48 -5.00 -0.58 9.91
C GLU A 48 -3.68 -0.82 9.17
N LEU A 49 -2.64 -0.15 9.61
CA LEU A 49 -1.32 -0.30 9.00
C LEU A 49 -0.80 -1.73 9.17
N ASP A 50 -0.94 -2.30 10.36
CA ASP A 50 -0.53 -3.68 10.62
C ASP A 50 -1.30 -4.68 9.78
N GLN A 51 -2.61 -4.50 9.66
CA GLN A 51 -3.45 -5.36 8.85
C GLN A 51 -3.05 -5.30 7.37
N LEU A 52 -2.82 -4.08 6.87
CA LEU A 52 -2.41 -3.89 5.49
C LEU A 52 -1.01 -4.45 5.23
N LYS A 53 -0.09 -4.25 6.17
CA LYS A 53 1.24 -4.84 6.07
C LYS A 53 1.17 -6.35 5.96
N HIS A 54 0.33 -6.96 6.79
CA HIS A 54 0.17 -8.41 6.81
C HIS A 54 -0.41 -8.92 5.47
N ARG A 55 -1.47 -8.28 5.00
CA ARG A 55 -2.11 -8.68 3.74
C ARG A 55 -1.18 -8.50 2.55
N LEU A 56 -0.47 -7.38 2.51
CA LEU A 56 0.49 -7.12 1.44
C LEU A 56 1.65 -8.11 1.47
N SER A 57 2.10 -8.47 2.67
CA SER A 57 3.15 -9.45 2.85
C SER A 57 2.78 -10.81 2.26
N GLU A 58 1.52 -11.20 2.35
CA GLU A 58 1.04 -12.45 1.78
C GLU A 58 1.19 -12.48 0.26
N ASP A 59 1.09 -11.32 -0.37
CA ASP A 59 1.25 -11.18 -1.83
C ASP A 59 2.67 -10.80 -2.24
N GLY A 60 3.60 -10.76 -1.30
CA GLY A 60 5.01 -10.49 -1.58
C GLY A 60 5.40 -9.02 -1.55
N TYR A 61 4.56 -8.15 -1.01
CA TYR A 61 4.86 -6.73 -0.89
C TYR A 61 5.19 -6.36 0.55
N THR A 62 6.06 -5.38 0.73
CA THR A 62 6.43 -4.90 2.06
C THR A 62 6.00 -3.45 2.20
N LEU A 63 5.03 -3.20 3.05
CA LEU A 63 4.58 -1.84 3.35
C LEU A 63 5.44 -1.27 4.47
N GLY A 64 6.02 -0.11 4.22
CA GLY A 64 6.87 0.57 5.19
C GLY A 64 6.17 1.70 5.94
N ASN A 65 6.95 2.62 6.42
CA ASN A 65 6.45 3.77 7.20
C ASN A 65 6.02 4.92 6.29
N VAL A 66 5.42 5.94 6.89
CA VAL A 66 5.09 7.18 6.20
C VAL A 66 6.37 7.78 5.63
N LYS A 67 6.28 8.18 4.39
CA LYS A 67 7.43 8.75 3.69
C LYS A 67 7.43 10.28 3.78
#